data_a5b64e17950f7197a337b3b635809997
#
_entry.id   a5b64e17950f7197a337b3b635809997
#
_cell.length_a   1.000
_cell.length_b   1.000
_cell.length_c   1.000
_cell.angle_alpha   90.00
_cell.angle_beta   90.00
_cell.angle_gamma   90.00
#
_symmetry.space_group_name_H-M   'P 1'
#
loop_
_entity.id
_entity.type
_entity.pdbx_description
1 polymer ?
#
loop_
_entity_poly.entity_id
_entity_poly.type
_entity_poly.pdbx_seq_one_letter_code
_entity_poly.pdbx_strand_id
1 'polypeptide(L)'
;VVKRLILFCLLFLSGCSKAILQDFSGEIYGTTYSIKIAENSSYANLESKIQNELKRVDYVFSTYKPSSEISLINNDNDLEWSNEFRNLYETSMEISALSGGAFLPKDNNGYDFSAIGKGYAIDKIAELVEQNGVKNYFIEIGGEIRSKGSKFKENWIFGIERPINSKKSPYIAFNVPKDGISIATSGEYREPNHIWGKGPRDLLSVTVAHESATYADAWATALYVLGKDQGLMTAESNGLKVFFILANGDSIQSSNWSMISP
;
A
#
# COMPACT_ATOMS: atom_id res chain seq x y z
N VAL A 1 24.25 65.06 32.47
CA VAL A 1 23.80 64.52 31.17
C VAL A 1 23.64 63.03 31.34
N VAL A 2 22.41 62.53 31.54
CA VAL A 2 22.06 61.10 31.75
C VAL A 2 21.62 60.55 30.38
N LYS A 3 22.43 59.69 29.76
CA LYS A 3 22.05 58.93 28.56
C LYS A 3 21.11 57.81 28.93
N ARG A 4 19.83 57.91 28.57
CA ARG A 4 18.85 56.80 28.68
C ARG A 4 19.14 55.78 27.52
N LEU A 5 19.56 54.58 27.92
CA LEU A 5 19.71 53.45 27.02
C LEU A 5 18.31 52.82 26.86
N ILE A 6 17.72 52.94 25.66
CA ILE A 6 16.45 52.27 25.32
C ILE A 6 16.81 50.87 24.87
N LEU A 7 16.51 49.86 25.70
CA LEU A 7 16.64 48.44 25.41
C LEU A 7 15.43 48.01 24.58
N PHE A 8 15.64 47.77 23.27
CA PHE A 8 14.61 47.29 22.37
C PHE A 8 14.48 45.76 22.55
N CYS A 9 13.54 45.30 23.35
CA CYS A 9 13.17 43.89 23.44
C CYS A 9 12.46 43.48 22.15
N LEU A 10 13.16 42.81 21.24
CA LEU A 10 12.58 42.09 20.12
C LEU A 10 11.87 40.86 20.70
N LEU A 11 10.55 40.95 20.89
CA LEU A 11 9.67 39.80 21.14
C LEU A 11 9.60 38.96 19.85
N PHE A 12 10.39 37.88 19.80
CA PHE A 12 10.18 36.84 18.84
C PHE A 12 8.81 36.16 19.18
N LEU A 13 7.76 36.55 18.48
CA LEU A 13 6.52 35.82 18.44
C LEU A 13 6.80 34.52 17.68
N SER A 14 7.21 33.50 18.38
CA SER A 14 7.18 32.12 17.89
C SER A 14 5.72 31.77 17.64
N GLY A 15 5.23 32.04 16.45
CA GLY A 15 3.93 31.56 16.03
C GLY A 15 3.93 30.04 16.11
N CYS A 16 3.27 29.49 17.12
CA CYS A 16 2.93 28.06 17.15
C CYS A 16 2.00 27.80 15.95
N SER A 17 2.54 27.37 14.82
CA SER A 17 1.72 26.85 13.74
C SER A 17 0.96 25.64 14.29
N LYS A 18 -0.36 25.73 14.27
CA LYS A 18 -1.22 24.64 14.71
C LYS A 18 -0.99 23.45 13.79
N ALA A 19 -0.57 22.33 14.35
CA ALA A 19 -0.42 21.10 13.59
C ALA A 19 -1.76 20.71 12.95
N ILE A 20 -1.78 20.55 11.62
CA ILE A 20 -2.99 20.28 10.84
C ILE A 20 -2.84 18.89 10.19
N LEU A 21 -3.80 18.02 10.49
CA LEU A 21 -3.96 16.79 9.72
C LEU A 21 -4.73 17.11 8.44
N GLN A 22 -4.08 17.00 7.30
CA GLN A 22 -4.74 17.07 6.00
C GLN A 22 -5.20 15.66 5.62
N ASP A 23 -6.44 15.52 5.17
CA ASP A 23 -7.04 14.24 4.75
C ASP A 23 -7.66 14.42 3.35
N PHE A 24 -7.08 13.74 2.37
CA PHE A 24 -7.56 13.69 0.99
C PHE A 24 -8.16 12.31 0.76
N SER A 25 -9.44 12.24 0.45
CA SER A 25 -10.16 10.97 0.28
C SER A 25 -11.10 11.00 -0.90
N GLY A 26 -11.42 9.83 -1.43
CA GLY A 26 -12.32 9.68 -2.57
C GLY A 26 -12.44 8.22 -3.01
N GLU A 27 -12.93 8.03 -4.24
CA GLU A 27 -13.11 6.71 -4.86
C GLU A 27 -12.18 6.57 -6.07
N ILE A 28 -11.53 5.42 -6.20
CA ILE A 28 -10.66 5.05 -7.32
C ILE A 28 -10.55 3.52 -7.40
N TYR A 29 -10.30 2.94 -8.56
CA TYR A 29 -10.08 1.48 -8.77
C TYR A 29 -11.19 0.59 -8.23
N GLY A 30 -12.45 1.08 -8.21
CA GLY A 30 -13.59 0.36 -7.63
C GLY A 30 -13.59 0.29 -6.10
N THR A 31 -12.75 1.08 -5.43
CA THR A 31 -12.63 1.16 -3.96
C THR A 31 -12.44 2.60 -3.50
N THR A 32 -12.17 2.79 -2.20
CA THR A 32 -11.88 4.11 -1.61
C THR A 32 -10.39 4.32 -1.40
N TYR A 33 -9.98 5.60 -1.34
CA TYR A 33 -8.65 5.98 -0.86
C TYR A 33 -8.74 7.03 0.25
N SER A 34 -7.73 7.04 1.12
CA SER A 34 -7.52 8.06 2.16
C SER A 34 -6.02 8.34 2.29
N ILE A 35 -5.65 9.61 2.13
CA ILE A 35 -4.26 10.08 2.21
C ILE A 35 -4.17 11.14 3.28
N LYS A 36 -3.54 10.79 4.41
CA LYS A 36 -3.39 11.67 5.57
C LYS A 36 -1.97 12.19 5.66
N ILE A 37 -1.83 13.52 5.80
CA ILE A 37 -0.55 14.22 5.92
C ILE A 37 -0.54 14.97 7.25
N ALA A 38 0.43 14.65 8.11
CA ALA A 38 0.58 15.22 9.44
C ALA A 38 1.76 16.19 9.47
N GLU A 39 1.58 17.36 8.86
CA GLU A 39 2.61 18.39 8.75
C GLU A 39 2.12 19.74 9.29
N ASN A 40 3.07 20.62 9.61
CA ASN A 40 2.76 21.99 10.04
C ASN A 40 2.53 22.97 8.87
N SER A 41 2.68 22.49 7.65
CA SER A 41 2.54 23.26 6.41
C SER A 41 1.37 22.73 5.58
N SER A 42 0.70 23.61 4.86
CA SER A 42 -0.23 23.22 3.80
C SER A 42 0.51 23.14 2.47
N TYR A 43 0.13 22.20 1.64
CA TYR A 43 0.73 21.99 0.33
C TYR A 43 -0.25 22.44 -0.76
N ALA A 44 0.07 23.53 -1.43
CA ALA A 44 -0.77 24.04 -2.51
C ALA A 44 -0.90 23.03 -3.65
N ASN A 45 -2.12 22.81 -4.12
CA ASN A 45 -2.43 21.92 -5.24
C ASN A 45 -2.07 20.44 -5.06
N LEU A 46 -1.70 20.00 -3.84
CA LEU A 46 -1.31 18.60 -3.62
C LEU A 46 -2.47 17.65 -3.87
N GLU A 47 -3.68 18.01 -3.45
CA GLU A 47 -4.89 17.22 -3.72
C GLU A 47 -5.10 16.99 -5.23
N SER A 48 -5.01 18.06 -6.02
CA SER A 48 -5.15 17.94 -7.48
C SER A 48 -4.05 17.06 -8.10
N LYS A 49 -2.82 17.16 -7.61
CA LYS A 49 -1.71 16.30 -8.05
C LYS A 49 -1.97 14.84 -7.73
N ILE A 50 -2.42 14.55 -6.50
CA ILE A 50 -2.80 13.19 -6.06
C ILE A 50 -3.89 12.63 -6.96
N GLN A 51 -4.99 13.37 -7.17
CA GLN A 51 -6.09 12.94 -8.01
C GLN A 51 -5.67 12.69 -9.47
N ASN A 52 -4.79 13.52 -10.01
CA ASN A 52 -4.28 13.36 -11.36
C ASN A 52 -3.39 12.11 -11.47
N GLU A 53 -2.54 11.86 -10.48
CA GLU A 53 -1.68 10.68 -10.46
C GLU A 53 -2.48 9.38 -10.33
N LEU A 54 -3.49 9.34 -9.44
CA LEU A 54 -4.40 8.21 -9.33
C LEU A 54 -5.12 7.91 -10.66
N LYS A 55 -5.64 8.96 -11.32
CA LYS A 55 -6.29 8.81 -12.64
C LYS A 55 -5.31 8.36 -13.73
N ARG A 56 -4.06 8.82 -13.68
CA ARG A 56 -3.02 8.44 -14.62
C ARG A 56 -2.70 6.94 -14.51
N VAL A 57 -2.49 6.45 -13.30
CA VAL A 57 -2.27 5.01 -13.04
C VAL A 57 -3.47 4.18 -13.49
N ASP A 58 -4.68 4.65 -13.21
CA ASP A 58 -5.92 3.99 -13.65
C ASP A 58 -6.03 3.92 -15.19
N TYR A 59 -5.57 4.96 -15.88
CA TYR A 59 -5.53 4.96 -17.35
C TYR A 59 -4.54 3.92 -17.92
N VAL A 60 -3.47 3.62 -17.21
CA VAL A 60 -2.51 2.60 -17.65
C VAL A 60 -3.03 1.18 -17.38
N PHE A 61 -3.54 0.91 -16.17
CA PHE A 61 -3.72 -0.46 -15.68
C PHE A 61 -5.18 -0.92 -15.48
N SER A 62 -6.17 -0.09 -15.75
CA SER A 62 -7.58 -0.49 -15.55
C SER A 62 -8.06 -1.42 -16.66
N THR A 63 -8.37 -2.67 -16.32
CA THR A 63 -9.01 -3.62 -17.24
C THR A 63 -10.49 -3.28 -17.52
N TYR A 64 -11.09 -2.36 -16.76
CA TYR A 64 -12.47 -1.91 -16.91
C TYR A 64 -12.63 -0.74 -17.90
N LYS A 65 -11.55 -0.07 -18.28
CA LYS A 65 -11.55 1.07 -19.20
C LYS A 65 -11.10 0.64 -20.60
N PRO A 66 -11.96 0.65 -21.62
CA PRO A 66 -11.56 0.21 -22.96
C PRO A 66 -10.41 1.01 -23.58
N SER A 67 -10.20 2.25 -23.14
CA SER A 67 -9.14 3.14 -23.61
C SER A 67 -7.87 3.10 -22.76
N SER A 68 -7.80 2.28 -21.71
CA SER A 68 -6.59 2.10 -20.92
C SER A 68 -5.52 1.38 -21.70
N GLU A 69 -4.25 1.61 -21.35
CA GLU A 69 -3.13 0.94 -22.02
C GLU A 69 -3.25 -0.59 -21.94
N ILE A 70 -3.54 -1.14 -20.75
CA ILE A 70 -3.70 -2.59 -20.58
C ILE A 70 -4.83 -3.17 -21.44
N SER A 71 -5.96 -2.47 -21.56
CA SER A 71 -7.07 -2.93 -22.41
C SER A 71 -6.72 -2.88 -23.88
N LEU A 72 -5.99 -1.86 -24.32
CA LEU A 72 -5.50 -1.76 -25.69
C LEU A 72 -4.50 -2.88 -26.01
N ILE A 73 -3.54 -3.13 -25.11
CA ILE A 73 -2.55 -4.23 -25.24
C ILE A 73 -3.26 -5.59 -25.26
N ASN A 74 -4.28 -5.80 -24.44
CA ASN A 74 -5.04 -7.05 -24.43
C ASN A 74 -5.85 -7.27 -25.71
N ASN A 75 -6.22 -6.20 -26.42
CA ASN A 75 -6.92 -6.28 -27.71
C ASN A 75 -5.99 -6.32 -28.92
N ASP A 76 -4.78 -5.75 -28.79
CA ASP A 76 -3.76 -5.69 -29.84
C ASP A 76 -2.37 -5.99 -29.25
N ASN A 77 -1.90 -7.22 -29.41
CA ASN A 77 -0.63 -7.66 -28.86
C ASN A 77 0.61 -7.00 -29.50
N ASP A 78 0.45 -6.31 -30.64
CA ASP A 78 1.53 -5.61 -31.34
C ASP A 78 1.68 -4.14 -30.84
N LEU A 79 0.82 -3.69 -29.90
CA LEU A 79 0.92 -2.37 -29.33
C LEU A 79 2.22 -2.23 -28.52
N GLU A 80 2.95 -1.13 -28.74
CA GLU A 80 4.16 -0.82 -27.98
C GLU A 80 3.82 -0.49 -26.53
N TRP A 81 4.50 -1.15 -25.60
CA TRP A 81 4.31 -0.95 -24.17
C TRP A 81 4.99 0.31 -23.68
N SER A 82 4.33 1.08 -22.84
CA SER A 82 5.00 2.14 -22.09
C SER A 82 6.08 1.55 -21.16
N ASN A 83 7.04 2.38 -20.78
CA ASN A 83 8.05 1.98 -19.78
C ASN A 83 7.39 1.61 -18.43
N GLU A 84 6.29 2.25 -18.09
CA GLU A 84 5.56 1.98 -16.85
C GLU A 84 4.90 0.60 -16.88
N PHE A 85 4.24 0.26 -17.96
CA PHE A 85 3.66 -1.07 -18.16
C PHE A 85 4.74 -2.16 -18.11
N ARG A 86 5.84 -1.95 -18.83
CA ARG A 86 6.98 -2.87 -18.86
C ARG A 86 7.57 -3.09 -17.47
N ASN A 87 7.84 -2.03 -16.72
CA ASN A 87 8.42 -2.13 -15.39
C ASN A 87 7.52 -2.91 -14.42
N LEU A 88 6.19 -2.67 -14.43
CA LEU A 88 5.27 -3.41 -13.58
C LEU A 88 5.16 -4.88 -13.99
N TYR A 89 5.19 -5.15 -15.30
CA TYR A 89 5.23 -6.51 -15.81
C TYR A 89 6.50 -7.26 -15.38
N GLU A 90 7.67 -6.63 -15.47
CA GLU A 90 8.95 -7.21 -15.04
C GLU A 90 8.94 -7.52 -13.54
N THR A 91 8.45 -6.59 -12.70
CA THR A 91 8.25 -6.84 -11.26
C THR A 91 7.29 -8.01 -11.01
N SER A 92 6.22 -8.08 -11.77
CA SER A 92 5.24 -9.18 -11.69
C SER A 92 5.86 -10.52 -12.04
N MET A 93 6.71 -10.57 -13.06
CA MET A 93 7.41 -11.78 -13.49
C MET A 93 8.48 -12.22 -12.50
N GLU A 94 9.16 -11.28 -11.85
CA GLU A 94 10.08 -11.57 -10.74
C GLU A 94 9.34 -12.29 -9.60
N ILE A 95 8.21 -11.73 -9.14
CA ILE A 95 7.40 -12.33 -8.07
C ILE A 95 6.82 -13.67 -8.53
N SER A 96 6.39 -13.79 -9.78
CA SER A 96 5.96 -15.06 -10.37
C SER A 96 7.03 -16.13 -10.26
N ALA A 97 8.26 -15.83 -10.66
CA ALA A 97 9.38 -16.75 -10.58
C ALA A 97 9.70 -17.16 -9.14
N LEU A 98 9.78 -16.19 -8.23
CA LEU A 98 10.10 -16.41 -6.80
C LEU A 98 8.99 -17.16 -6.05
N SER A 99 7.74 -17.02 -6.48
CA SER A 99 6.57 -17.72 -5.91
C SER A 99 6.28 -19.07 -6.58
N GLY A 100 7.14 -19.52 -7.52
CA GLY A 100 6.89 -20.76 -8.26
C GLY A 100 5.63 -20.73 -9.14
N GLY A 101 5.27 -19.56 -9.65
CA GLY A 101 4.11 -19.35 -10.50
C GLY A 101 2.78 -19.15 -9.76
N ALA A 102 2.82 -18.93 -8.45
CA ALA A 102 1.61 -18.65 -7.68
C ALA A 102 1.04 -17.24 -7.95
N PHE A 103 1.89 -16.31 -8.37
CA PHE A 103 1.50 -14.99 -8.87
C PHE A 103 1.58 -14.99 -10.40
N LEU A 104 0.49 -14.60 -11.05
CA LEU A 104 0.42 -14.56 -12.52
C LEU A 104 -0.14 -13.20 -12.98
N PRO A 105 0.66 -12.38 -13.70
CA PRO A 105 0.19 -11.11 -14.25
C PRO A 105 -0.59 -11.25 -15.56
N LYS A 106 -0.76 -12.49 -16.06
CA LYS A 106 -1.44 -12.81 -17.31
C LYS A 106 -2.11 -14.17 -17.22
N ASP A 107 -3.31 -14.27 -17.78
CA ASP A 107 -4.04 -15.51 -18.01
C ASP A 107 -4.46 -15.65 -19.48
N ASN A 108 -5.43 -16.53 -19.76
CA ASN A 108 -6.00 -16.73 -21.10
C ASN A 108 -6.77 -15.51 -21.63
N ASN A 109 -7.17 -14.58 -20.78
CA ASN A 109 -7.93 -13.38 -21.12
C ASN A 109 -7.01 -12.16 -21.37
N GLY A 110 -5.72 -12.29 -21.10
CA GLY A 110 -4.73 -11.23 -21.25
C GLY A 110 -4.03 -10.85 -19.95
N TYR A 111 -3.43 -9.67 -19.95
CA TYR A 111 -2.77 -9.09 -18.77
C TYR A 111 -3.80 -8.57 -17.79
N ASP A 112 -3.53 -8.81 -16.49
CA ASP A 112 -4.29 -8.25 -15.37
C ASP A 112 -3.34 -7.97 -14.21
N PHE A 113 -3.28 -6.71 -13.81
CA PHE A 113 -2.44 -6.24 -12.69
C PHE A 113 -3.27 -5.89 -11.45
N SER A 114 -4.50 -6.37 -11.31
CA SER A 114 -5.36 -6.06 -10.16
C SER A 114 -4.77 -6.51 -8.83
N ALA A 115 -3.94 -7.56 -8.84
CA ALA A 115 -3.28 -8.12 -7.65
C ALA A 115 -1.94 -7.44 -7.28
N ILE A 116 -1.56 -6.34 -7.95
CA ILE A 116 -0.33 -5.56 -7.72
C ILE A 116 -0.58 -4.06 -7.93
N GLY A 117 -1.66 -3.71 -8.61
CA GLY A 117 -1.92 -2.36 -9.10
C GLY A 117 -2.24 -1.36 -8.01
N LYS A 118 -2.91 -1.79 -6.92
CA LYS A 118 -3.18 -0.90 -5.78
C LYS A 118 -1.88 -0.55 -5.04
N GLY A 119 -1.03 -1.55 -4.80
CA GLY A 119 0.29 -1.34 -4.24
C GLY A 119 1.14 -0.40 -5.09
N TYR A 120 1.11 -0.58 -6.42
CA TYR A 120 1.81 0.30 -7.36
C TYR A 120 1.30 1.75 -7.28
N ALA A 121 -0.01 1.95 -7.28
CA ALA A 121 -0.59 3.29 -7.13
C ALA A 121 -0.18 3.96 -5.81
N ILE A 122 -0.15 3.21 -4.71
CA ILE A 122 0.30 3.69 -3.41
C ILE A 122 1.76 4.14 -3.45
N ASP A 123 2.65 3.36 -4.08
CA ASP A 123 4.06 3.73 -4.22
C ASP A 123 4.20 5.01 -5.07
N LYS A 124 3.41 5.18 -6.15
CA LYS A 124 3.41 6.42 -6.95
C LYS A 124 2.91 7.63 -6.18
N ILE A 125 1.89 7.48 -5.35
CA ILE A 125 1.42 8.55 -4.47
C ILE A 125 2.46 8.87 -3.38
N ALA A 126 3.13 7.87 -2.81
CA ALA A 126 4.19 8.09 -1.84
C ALA A 126 5.37 8.88 -2.46
N GLU A 127 5.82 8.49 -3.65
CA GLU A 127 6.82 9.22 -4.42
C GLU A 127 6.39 10.69 -4.65
N LEU A 128 5.13 10.90 -5.06
CA LEU A 128 4.58 12.24 -5.32
C LEU A 128 4.58 13.12 -4.06
N VAL A 129 4.10 12.61 -2.92
CA VAL A 129 4.04 13.40 -1.69
C VAL A 129 5.45 13.68 -1.14
N GLU A 130 6.37 12.71 -1.21
CA GLU A 130 7.77 12.89 -0.82
C GLU A 130 8.48 13.93 -1.68
N GLN A 131 8.29 13.95 -3.01
CA GLN A 131 8.81 14.97 -3.93
C GLN A 131 8.27 16.37 -3.63
N ASN A 132 7.08 16.46 -3.03
CA ASN A 132 6.53 17.73 -2.54
C ASN A 132 7.00 18.11 -1.12
N GLY A 133 7.94 17.34 -0.53
CA GLY A 133 8.55 17.63 0.77
C GLY A 133 7.80 17.08 1.98
N VAL A 134 6.76 16.27 1.77
CA VAL A 134 6.03 15.59 2.85
C VAL A 134 6.89 14.49 3.45
N LYS A 135 6.95 14.43 4.78
CA LYS A 135 7.73 13.43 5.53
C LYS A 135 6.86 12.55 6.42
N ASN A 136 5.65 13.00 6.75
CA ASN A 136 4.76 12.33 7.67
C ASN A 136 3.41 12.09 7.00
N TYR A 137 3.19 10.85 6.53
CA TYR A 137 1.99 10.50 5.79
C TYR A 137 1.51 9.09 6.10
N PHE A 138 0.23 8.87 5.83
CA PHE A 138 -0.45 7.57 5.83
C PHE A 138 -1.34 7.51 4.59
N ILE A 139 -0.97 6.66 3.64
CA ILE A 139 -1.68 6.44 2.38
C ILE A 139 -2.38 5.08 2.47
N GLU A 140 -3.65 5.05 2.13
CA GLU A 140 -4.46 3.83 2.08
C GLU A 140 -5.29 3.83 0.79
N ILE A 141 -5.30 2.71 0.08
CA ILE A 141 -6.15 2.47 -1.09
C ILE A 141 -6.70 1.04 -0.99
N GLY A 142 -8.00 0.89 -0.74
CA GLY A 142 -8.68 -0.40 -0.72
C GLY A 142 -8.24 -1.38 0.36
N GLY A 143 -7.53 -0.90 1.39
CA GLY A 143 -6.97 -1.71 2.48
C GLY A 143 -5.46 -1.90 2.43
N GLU A 144 -4.82 -1.65 1.28
CA GLU A 144 -3.36 -1.57 1.17
C GLU A 144 -2.88 -0.23 1.70
N ILE A 145 -1.73 -0.23 2.38
CA ILE A 145 -1.22 0.91 3.14
C ILE A 145 0.25 1.14 2.82
N ARG A 146 0.64 2.42 2.75
CA ARG A 146 2.02 2.86 2.92
C ARG A 146 2.07 4.05 3.86
N SER A 147 2.94 4.00 4.85
CA SER A 147 3.05 5.07 5.82
C SER A 147 4.49 5.33 6.20
N LYS A 148 4.81 6.59 6.55
CA LYS A 148 6.14 7.05 6.96
C LYS A 148 6.02 8.18 7.97
N GLY A 149 7.04 8.32 8.81
CA GLY A 149 7.09 9.35 9.84
C GLY A 149 6.10 9.11 10.96
N SER A 150 5.47 10.16 11.45
CA SER A 150 4.58 10.10 12.60
C SER A 150 3.36 11.03 12.46
N LYS A 151 2.28 10.67 13.13
CA LYS A 151 1.10 11.52 13.26
C LYS A 151 1.38 12.55 14.37
N PHE A 152 2.14 13.58 14.02
CA PHE A 152 2.67 14.59 14.97
C PHE A 152 3.58 13.95 16.04
N LYS A 153 3.10 13.80 17.28
CA LYS A 153 3.83 13.19 18.40
C LYS A 153 3.57 11.70 18.57
N GLU A 154 2.57 11.16 17.85
CA GLU A 154 2.13 9.76 17.94
C GLU A 154 2.64 8.97 16.73
N ASN A 155 2.77 7.66 16.90
CA ASN A 155 3.01 6.79 15.75
C ASN A 155 1.74 6.65 14.90
N TRP A 156 1.90 6.41 13.61
CA TRP A 156 0.84 5.84 12.82
C TRP A 156 0.58 4.40 13.29
N ILE A 157 -0.67 3.98 13.21
CA ILE A 157 -1.08 2.63 13.60
C ILE A 157 -1.83 2.01 12.44
N PHE A 158 -1.50 0.77 12.09
CA PHE A 158 -2.32 -0.05 11.22
C PHE A 158 -2.89 -1.25 11.97
N GLY A 159 -4.03 -1.75 11.51
CA GLY A 159 -4.67 -2.94 12.07
C GLY A 159 -4.88 -4.01 11.01
N ILE A 160 -4.54 -5.25 11.32
CA ILE A 160 -4.97 -6.40 10.53
C ILE A 160 -6.44 -6.66 10.86
N GLU A 161 -7.29 -6.69 9.83
CA GLU A 161 -8.72 -6.92 10.01
C GLU A 161 -8.98 -8.34 10.51
N ARG A 162 -10.06 -8.50 11.26
CA ARG A 162 -10.56 -9.81 11.66
C ARG A 162 -11.44 -10.37 10.54
N PRO A 163 -11.03 -11.43 9.82
CA PRO A 163 -11.75 -11.93 8.65
C PRO A 163 -13.11 -12.56 8.96
N ILE A 164 -13.33 -12.94 10.23
CA ILE A 164 -14.56 -13.59 10.67
C ILE A 164 -15.19 -12.74 11.77
N ASN A 165 -16.48 -12.45 11.60
CA ASN A 165 -17.37 -11.76 12.50
C ASN A 165 -17.29 -10.22 12.54
N SER A 166 -18.45 -9.65 12.46
CA SER A 166 -18.98 -8.32 12.61
C SER A 166 -18.44 -7.43 13.75
N LYS A 167 -17.39 -7.82 14.46
CA LYS A 167 -16.75 -6.95 15.44
C LYS A 167 -15.81 -5.99 14.72
N LYS A 168 -16.10 -4.71 14.80
CA LYS A 168 -15.29 -3.60 14.24
C LYS A 168 -13.90 -3.45 14.88
N SER A 169 -13.39 -4.43 15.62
CA SER A 169 -12.05 -4.41 16.22
C SER A 169 -11.07 -5.17 15.31
N PRO A 170 -9.84 -4.66 15.14
CA PRO A 170 -8.80 -5.38 14.40
C PRO A 170 -8.50 -6.73 15.08
N TYR A 171 -7.96 -7.68 14.32
CA TYR A 171 -7.39 -8.91 14.85
C TYR A 171 -6.21 -8.58 15.75
N ILE A 172 -5.31 -7.74 15.25
CA ILE A 172 -4.18 -7.16 15.95
C ILE A 172 -3.85 -5.78 15.35
N ALA A 173 -3.25 -4.89 16.12
CA ALA A 173 -2.80 -3.58 15.65
C ALA A 173 -1.31 -3.41 15.94
N PHE A 174 -0.62 -2.69 15.07
CA PHE A 174 0.83 -2.48 15.09
C PHE A 174 1.16 -0.99 14.93
N ASN A 175 2.25 -0.57 15.58
CA ASN A 175 2.85 0.73 15.32
C ASN A 175 3.61 0.72 14.00
N VAL A 176 3.44 1.77 13.22
CA VAL A 176 4.23 1.96 11.99
C VAL A 176 5.64 2.42 12.35
N PRO A 177 6.69 1.77 11.83
CA PRO A 177 8.06 2.27 11.95
C PRO A 177 8.21 3.66 11.34
N LYS A 178 9.01 4.55 11.97
CA LYS A 178 9.16 5.95 11.50
C LYS A 178 9.87 6.08 10.16
N ASP A 179 10.72 5.13 9.81
CA ASP A 179 11.38 5.01 8.49
C ASP A 179 10.43 4.56 7.39
N GLY A 180 9.25 4.08 7.78
CA GLY A 180 8.15 3.74 6.90
C GLY A 180 7.99 2.25 6.66
N ILE A 181 6.79 1.88 6.22
CA ILE A 181 6.44 0.51 5.83
C ILE A 181 5.22 0.53 4.91
N SER A 182 5.15 -0.47 4.05
CA SER A 182 3.96 -0.79 3.25
C SER A 182 3.36 -2.09 3.73
N ILE A 183 2.02 -2.16 3.74
CA ILE A 183 1.25 -3.31 4.20
C ILE A 183 0.19 -3.60 3.15
N ALA A 184 0.07 -4.86 2.75
CA ALA A 184 -1.04 -5.32 1.93
C ALA A 184 -1.63 -6.61 2.51
N THR A 185 -2.93 -6.80 2.31
CA THR A 185 -3.63 -7.98 2.81
C THR A 185 -4.51 -8.58 1.74
N SER A 186 -4.25 -9.84 1.38
CA SER A 186 -5.07 -10.65 0.48
C SER A 186 -5.94 -11.64 1.26
N GLY A 187 -7.19 -11.80 0.83
CA GLY A 187 -8.13 -12.75 1.41
C GLY A 187 -9.50 -12.67 0.72
N GLU A 188 -10.23 -13.77 0.72
CA GLU A 188 -11.53 -13.88 0.03
C GLU A 188 -12.74 -13.73 0.96
N TYR A 189 -12.54 -13.28 2.20
CA TYR A 189 -13.63 -13.14 3.18
C TYR A 189 -14.57 -11.95 2.88
N ARG A 190 -14.13 -10.95 2.11
CA ARG A 190 -14.97 -9.83 1.65
C ARG A 190 -15.58 -10.10 0.29
N GLU A 191 -14.79 -10.65 -0.62
CA GLU A 191 -15.16 -10.93 -2.01
C GLU A 191 -14.71 -12.34 -2.36
N PRO A 192 -15.62 -13.33 -2.34
CA PRO A 192 -15.29 -14.72 -2.61
C PRO A 192 -14.84 -14.97 -4.06
N ASN A 193 -13.85 -15.82 -4.25
CA ASN A 193 -13.38 -16.33 -5.55
C ASN A 193 -12.81 -15.26 -6.49
N HIS A 194 -12.29 -14.13 -5.98
CA HIS A 194 -11.65 -13.11 -6.80
C HIS A 194 -10.15 -13.34 -6.99
N ILE A 195 -9.51 -14.16 -6.14
CA ILE A 195 -8.08 -14.48 -6.23
C ILE A 195 -7.90 -15.73 -7.08
N TRP A 196 -7.16 -15.58 -8.16
CA TRP A 196 -6.88 -16.70 -9.07
C TRP A 196 -5.79 -17.61 -8.52
N GLY A 197 -5.83 -18.86 -8.95
CA GLY A 197 -4.82 -19.86 -8.63
C GLY A 197 -5.42 -21.12 -8.02
N LYS A 198 -4.63 -22.19 -8.08
CA LYS A 198 -4.99 -23.50 -7.54
C LYS A 198 -4.25 -23.72 -6.24
N GLY A 199 -4.82 -23.23 -5.15
CA GLY A 199 -4.26 -23.40 -3.81
C GLY A 199 -5.18 -24.14 -2.85
N PRO A 200 -4.69 -24.49 -1.67
CA PRO A 200 -5.44 -25.27 -0.67
C PRO A 200 -6.61 -24.50 -0.03
N ARG A 201 -6.68 -23.18 -0.17
CA ARG A 201 -7.72 -22.30 0.43
C ARG A 201 -7.88 -22.51 1.94
N ASP A 202 -6.76 -22.74 2.64
CA ASP A 202 -6.68 -22.99 4.10
C ASP A 202 -6.38 -21.72 4.91
N LEU A 203 -6.36 -20.55 4.24
CA LEU A 203 -6.13 -19.24 4.82
C LEU A 203 -7.39 -18.38 4.74
N LEU A 204 -7.63 -17.57 5.77
CA LEU A 204 -8.60 -16.47 5.72
C LEU A 204 -7.98 -15.21 5.14
N SER A 205 -6.74 -14.92 5.53
CA SER A 205 -6.00 -13.79 4.96
C SER A 205 -4.49 -13.96 5.13
N VAL A 206 -3.76 -13.25 4.27
CA VAL A 206 -2.32 -13.08 4.33
C VAL A 206 -2.01 -11.59 4.31
N THR A 207 -1.29 -11.12 5.32
CA THR A 207 -0.78 -9.75 5.39
C THR A 207 0.73 -9.75 5.20
N VAL A 208 1.22 -8.97 4.24
CA VAL A 208 2.64 -8.80 3.95
C VAL A 208 3.06 -7.37 4.28
N ALA A 209 4.22 -7.25 4.95
CA ALA A 209 4.88 -5.99 5.20
C ALA A 209 6.17 -5.90 4.40
N HIS A 210 6.35 -4.80 3.65
CA HIS A 210 7.48 -4.58 2.76
C HIS A 210 7.81 -3.07 2.65
N GLU A 211 8.97 -2.71 2.13
CA GLU A 211 9.32 -1.30 1.87
C GLU A 211 8.49 -0.72 0.71
N SER A 212 8.19 -1.51 -0.30
CA SER A 212 7.34 -1.18 -1.45
C SER A 212 5.94 -1.77 -1.27
N ALA A 213 4.91 -0.95 -1.51
CA ALA A 213 3.53 -1.39 -1.52
C ALA A 213 3.22 -2.31 -2.70
N THR A 214 3.88 -2.09 -3.85
CA THR A 214 3.82 -2.95 -5.03
C THR A 214 4.19 -4.40 -4.70
N TYR A 215 5.33 -4.59 -4.03
CA TYR A 215 5.77 -5.92 -3.61
C TYR A 215 4.88 -6.51 -2.51
N ALA A 216 4.44 -5.70 -1.54
CA ALA A 216 3.54 -6.18 -0.48
C ALA A 216 2.23 -6.73 -1.07
N ASP A 217 1.60 -6.02 -2.01
CA ASP A 217 0.34 -6.38 -2.65
C ASP A 217 0.47 -7.70 -3.44
N ALA A 218 1.47 -7.79 -4.33
CA ALA A 218 1.70 -8.99 -5.12
C ALA A 218 2.07 -10.22 -4.26
N TRP A 219 2.93 -10.04 -3.25
CA TRP A 219 3.29 -11.13 -2.36
C TRP A 219 2.12 -11.61 -1.48
N ALA A 220 1.27 -10.70 -1.02
CA ALA A 220 0.09 -11.08 -0.26
C ALA A 220 -0.81 -12.02 -1.10
N THR A 221 -1.02 -11.71 -2.38
CA THR A 221 -1.77 -12.56 -3.31
C THR A 221 -1.06 -13.89 -3.58
N ALA A 222 0.24 -13.86 -3.90
CA ALA A 222 1.02 -15.08 -4.15
C ALA A 222 0.97 -16.07 -2.97
N LEU A 223 1.20 -15.56 -1.76
CA LEU A 223 1.23 -16.36 -0.55
C LEU A 223 -0.15 -16.89 -0.15
N TYR A 224 -1.21 -16.12 -0.43
CA TYR A 224 -2.58 -16.58 -0.25
C TYR A 224 -2.88 -17.78 -1.16
N VAL A 225 -2.45 -17.74 -2.42
CA VAL A 225 -2.59 -18.86 -3.37
C VAL A 225 -1.80 -20.08 -2.93
N LEU A 226 -0.56 -19.90 -2.42
CA LEU A 226 0.28 -21.00 -1.94
C LEU A 226 -0.29 -21.71 -0.70
N GLY A 227 -1.12 -21.03 0.09
CA GLY A 227 -1.65 -21.54 1.33
C GLY A 227 -0.62 -21.58 2.46
N LYS A 228 -1.02 -22.17 3.60
CA LYS A 228 -0.25 -22.10 4.85
C LYS A 228 1.17 -22.65 4.73
N ASP A 229 1.32 -23.91 4.33
CA ASP A 229 2.61 -24.59 4.45
C ASP A 229 3.60 -24.13 3.39
N GLN A 230 3.19 -24.12 2.11
CA GLN A 230 4.02 -23.64 1.01
C GLN A 230 4.24 -22.13 1.10
N GLY A 231 3.21 -21.37 1.50
CA GLY A 231 3.29 -19.93 1.69
C GLY A 231 4.28 -19.54 2.78
N LEU A 232 4.25 -20.22 3.95
CA LEU A 232 5.23 -19.96 5.01
C LEU A 232 6.66 -20.30 4.57
N MET A 233 6.86 -21.45 3.92
CA MET A 233 8.17 -21.84 3.40
C MET A 233 8.71 -20.84 2.37
N THR A 234 7.85 -20.36 1.46
CA THR A 234 8.21 -19.34 0.47
C THR A 234 8.52 -18.00 1.13
N ALA A 235 7.74 -17.60 2.14
CA ALA A 235 7.99 -16.38 2.91
C ALA A 235 9.36 -16.41 3.62
N GLU A 236 9.69 -17.51 4.28
CA GLU A 236 11.00 -17.69 4.94
C GLU A 236 12.15 -17.67 3.94
N SER A 237 12.01 -18.37 2.82
CA SER A 237 13.07 -18.46 1.78
C SER A 237 13.37 -17.12 1.13
N ASN A 238 12.37 -16.22 1.06
CA ASN A 238 12.51 -14.88 0.47
C ASN A 238 12.65 -13.77 1.54
N GLY A 239 12.79 -14.13 2.83
CA GLY A 239 12.98 -13.17 3.90
C GLY A 239 11.80 -12.21 4.12
N LEU A 240 10.59 -12.60 3.74
CA LEU A 240 9.41 -11.76 3.80
C LEU A 240 8.87 -11.64 5.23
N LYS A 241 8.27 -10.49 5.54
CA LYS A 241 7.54 -10.24 6.78
C LYS A 241 6.07 -10.53 6.53
N VAL A 242 5.56 -11.66 7.03
CA VAL A 242 4.23 -12.16 6.71
C VAL A 242 3.46 -12.60 7.95
N PHE A 243 2.18 -12.25 7.98
CA PHE A 243 1.22 -12.67 9.00
C PHE A 243 0.05 -13.37 8.32
N PHE A 244 -0.17 -14.63 8.69
CA PHE A 244 -1.24 -15.47 8.15
C PHE A 244 -2.35 -15.64 9.19
N ILE A 245 -3.60 -15.50 8.78
CA ILE A 245 -4.77 -15.93 9.55
C ILE A 245 -5.33 -17.19 8.87
N LEU A 246 -5.35 -18.29 9.64
CA LEU A 246 -5.73 -19.60 9.16
C LEU A 246 -7.26 -19.75 9.11
N ALA A 247 -7.75 -20.73 8.36
CA ALA A 247 -9.19 -21.02 8.24
C ALA A 247 -9.89 -21.32 9.58
N ASN A 248 -9.15 -21.83 10.57
CA ASN A 248 -9.66 -22.07 11.93
C ASN A 248 -9.64 -20.82 12.84
N GLY A 249 -9.13 -19.68 12.35
CA GLY A 249 -9.01 -18.42 13.07
C GLY A 249 -7.71 -18.23 13.87
N ASP A 250 -6.84 -19.25 13.92
CA ASP A 250 -5.49 -19.11 14.49
C ASP A 250 -4.60 -18.27 13.57
N SER A 251 -3.43 -17.87 14.07
CA SER A 251 -2.45 -17.16 13.26
C SER A 251 -1.06 -17.78 13.34
N ILE A 252 -0.33 -17.68 12.26
CA ILE A 252 1.11 -17.95 12.19
C ILE A 252 1.82 -16.79 11.50
N GLN A 253 3.12 -16.67 11.69
CA GLN A 253 3.89 -15.60 11.08
C GLN A 253 5.27 -16.10 10.65
N SER A 254 5.85 -15.42 9.66
CA SER A 254 7.25 -15.64 9.28
C SER A 254 8.19 -15.12 10.36
N SER A 255 9.41 -15.64 10.41
CA SER A 255 10.45 -15.26 11.39
C SER A 255 10.73 -13.76 11.37
N ASN A 256 10.71 -13.14 10.17
CA ASN A 256 10.96 -11.71 9.99
C ASN A 256 9.79 -10.80 10.41
N TRP A 257 8.59 -11.34 10.61
CA TRP A 257 7.46 -10.55 11.11
C TRP A 257 7.71 -10.00 12.51
N SER A 258 8.50 -10.68 13.34
CA SER A 258 8.85 -10.23 14.68
C SER A 258 9.53 -8.84 14.75
N MET A 259 9.99 -8.33 13.61
CA MET A 259 10.52 -6.95 13.49
C MET A 259 9.43 -5.88 13.50
N ILE A 260 8.15 -6.27 13.43
CA ILE A 260 6.99 -5.37 13.49
C ILE A 260 6.40 -5.47 14.88
N SER A 261 6.60 -4.41 15.69
CA SER A 261 6.10 -4.37 17.07
C SER A 261 4.63 -4.02 17.13
N PRO A 262 3.82 -4.71 17.97
CA PRO A 262 2.44 -4.34 18.28
C PRO A 262 2.34 -2.97 18.95
#